data_f2b0b2b9796b42d47f860513533702e3
#
_entry.id   f2b0b2b9796b42d47f860513533702e3
#
_cell.length_a   1.000
_cell.length_b   1.000
_cell.length_c   1.000
_cell.angle_alpha   90.00
_cell.angle_beta   90.00
_cell.angle_gamma   90.00
#
_symmetry.space_group_name_H-M   'P 1'
#
loop_
_entity.id
_entity.type
_entity.pdbx_description
1 polymer ?
#
loop_
_entity_poly.entity_id
_entity_poly.type
_entity_poly.pdbx_seq_one_letter_code
_entity_poly.pdbx_strand_id
1 'polypeptide(L)'
;MKAFRYILLSLLLCMSAACSADNGQNDEASTDLSPIVVSRICQTAEGKPYLEVDDKPFPVYGAQIRVDIFRSVDKLDWDEIELYFATAQDLGVNSVQVSYPWAFLEPKRDQYSFTEIDKIMELANEYDLKVELLWFSTNMIGDSYTWLVPTYILAEPAIRLKRTSDGSHHYLYGYTYSIIMDDEWVLEREVKAVRRLFTHIREWDEANGRRHPIITCQVHNEPDALVRWRLDEKNISHRDGTKLTKQEAWQMTLKPMDVVGQAIQTGDYIVATRTNVISGDGVKDFPQTPGISPEDVFNLPGIDFLSFDPYRDKVNEIAYEVNDYASLTGNYPLIAENRGNFTNTASLMLVASALGGGYDIYDLATSKTIERVAQQPFTSEGIYNPDLTPKNHVPQVKVVLKGLTGAAEDVALTSTPDFAVFNVKTDSPQMNLAQTIRTTGAELKFETSAGALGFVLDRGDELVAFATAAATLSVSNGVVQGVTGNVVSLEAGRLYRLDFISSGKITSTVKSNIGTIFN
;
A
#
# COMPACT_ATOMS: atom_id res chain seq x y z
N MET A 1 20.11 -1.75 -10.65
CA MET A 1 20.90 -0.91 -9.73
C MET A 1 20.49 -1.10 -8.26
N LYS A 2 19.22 -1.32 -7.92
CA LYS A 2 18.78 -1.57 -6.52
C LYS A 2 19.36 -2.86 -5.91
N ALA A 3 19.42 -3.96 -6.64
CA ALA A 3 19.99 -5.24 -6.15
C ALA A 3 21.49 -5.15 -5.78
N PHE A 4 22.22 -4.21 -6.35
CA PHE A 4 23.66 -4.03 -6.06
C PHE A 4 23.91 -3.23 -4.75
N ARG A 5 22.90 -2.52 -4.23
CA ARG A 5 23.05 -1.70 -3.01
C ARG A 5 23.01 -2.51 -1.71
N TYR A 6 22.25 -3.59 -1.67
CA TYR A 6 22.21 -4.45 -0.47
C TYR A 6 23.53 -5.18 -0.21
N ILE A 7 24.31 -5.47 -1.28
CA ILE A 7 25.63 -6.10 -1.16
C ILE A 7 26.67 -5.09 -0.65
N LEU A 8 26.51 -3.79 -0.94
CA LEU A 8 27.46 -2.77 -0.47
C LEU A 8 27.22 -2.36 0.99
N LEU A 9 25.99 -2.39 1.48
CA LEU A 9 25.68 -2.09 2.89
C LEU A 9 26.21 -3.19 3.83
N SER A 10 26.15 -4.45 3.42
CA SER A 10 26.70 -5.58 4.22
C SER A 10 28.23 -5.60 4.26
N LEU A 11 28.92 -4.92 3.33
CA LEU A 11 30.40 -4.83 3.31
C LEU A 11 30.94 -3.60 4.07
N LEU A 12 30.14 -2.56 4.31
CA LEU A 12 30.55 -1.39 5.09
C LEU A 12 30.47 -1.58 6.62
N LEU A 13 29.71 -2.58 7.08
CA LEU A 13 29.59 -2.91 8.52
C LEU A 13 30.77 -3.71 9.10
N CYS A 14 31.76 -4.14 8.28
CA CYS A 14 32.89 -4.94 8.73
C CYS A 14 34.24 -4.20 8.89
N MET A 15 34.28 -2.88 8.76
CA MET A 15 35.57 -2.14 8.82
C MET A 15 35.59 -0.97 9.80
N SER A 16 35.14 -1.15 11.04
CA SER A 16 35.47 -0.18 12.09
C SER A 16 35.58 -0.84 13.47
N ALA A 17 36.59 -1.68 13.62
CA ALA A 17 37.04 -2.13 14.92
C ALA A 17 38.58 -2.09 14.96
N ALA A 18 39.17 -0.97 15.37
CA ALA A 18 40.46 -0.93 16.05
C ALA A 18 40.78 0.47 16.60
N CYS A 19 41.13 0.46 17.92
CA CYS A 19 41.93 1.43 18.69
C CYS A 19 41.28 2.77 19.07
N SER A 20 41.29 3.20 20.32
CA SER A 20 42.07 2.89 21.52
C SER A 20 41.50 3.57 22.76
N ALA A 21 41.72 2.95 23.93
CA ALA A 21 41.65 3.35 25.32
C ALA A 21 41.63 4.86 25.67
N ASP A 22 40.82 5.34 26.60
CA ASP A 22 40.87 5.24 28.08
C ASP A 22 40.07 6.40 28.74
N ASN A 23 39.48 6.11 29.87
CA ASN A 23 39.04 6.98 30.99
C ASN A 23 37.65 7.64 30.99
N GLY A 24 36.86 7.15 31.91
CA GLY A 24 35.87 7.94 32.66
C GLY A 24 34.46 7.36 32.70
N GLN A 25 34.17 6.55 33.72
CA GLN A 25 32.91 6.04 34.17
C GLN A 25 31.70 6.94 33.88
N ASN A 26 30.76 6.41 33.08
CA ASN A 26 29.34 6.39 33.37
C ASN A 26 28.77 5.17 32.63
N ASP A 27 28.42 4.14 33.40
CA ASP A 27 27.75 2.93 32.93
C ASP A 27 26.30 3.27 32.52
N GLU A 28 26.09 3.86 31.36
CA GLU A 28 24.90 3.60 30.58
C GLU A 28 25.24 2.37 29.73
N ALA A 29 24.65 1.24 30.07
CA ALA A 29 24.67 0.05 29.27
C ALA A 29 24.05 0.39 27.89
N SER A 30 24.88 0.79 26.93
CA SER A 30 24.55 0.78 25.52
C SER A 30 24.34 -0.67 25.14
N THR A 31 23.09 -1.12 25.20
CA THR A 31 22.68 -2.32 24.49
C THR A 31 22.81 -1.97 23.01
N ASP A 32 23.92 -2.37 22.41
CA ASP A 32 24.18 -2.29 20.96
C ASP A 32 23.24 -3.30 20.27
N LEU A 33 21.96 -2.92 20.20
CA LEU A 33 20.93 -3.73 19.57
C LEU A 33 21.01 -3.47 18.07
N SER A 34 21.40 -4.48 17.31
CA SER A 34 21.33 -4.43 15.84
C SER A 34 19.95 -4.02 15.36
N PRO A 35 19.82 -3.25 14.26
CA PRO A 35 18.54 -2.89 13.69
C PRO A 35 17.66 -4.12 13.40
N ILE A 36 16.37 -4.00 13.65
CA ILE A 36 15.39 -5.03 13.27
C ILE A 36 14.88 -4.69 11.87
N VAL A 37 14.99 -5.63 10.92
CA VAL A 37 14.39 -5.52 9.59
C VAL A 37 13.11 -6.32 9.59
N VAL A 38 11.98 -5.62 9.63
CA VAL A 38 10.65 -6.23 9.69
C VAL A 38 10.13 -6.59 8.31
N SER A 39 10.37 -5.70 7.34
CA SER A 39 9.90 -5.94 5.97
C SER A 39 10.85 -5.34 4.93
N ARG A 40 10.76 -5.88 3.71
CA ARG A 40 11.54 -5.43 2.54
C ARG A 40 10.89 -5.89 1.24
N ILE A 41 11.27 -5.28 0.12
CA ILE A 41 10.91 -5.78 -1.21
C ILE A 41 11.93 -6.82 -1.64
N CYS A 42 11.44 -8.03 -1.92
CA CYS A 42 12.20 -9.15 -2.43
C CYS A 42 11.78 -9.48 -3.87
N GLN A 43 12.50 -10.38 -4.53
CA GLN A 43 12.16 -10.86 -5.88
C GLN A 43 12.25 -12.38 -5.92
N THR A 44 11.32 -13.01 -6.66
CA THR A 44 11.42 -14.43 -6.99
C THR A 44 12.60 -14.70 -7.93
N ALA A 45 12.91 -15.97 -8.19
CA ALA A 45 13.95 -16.36 -9.14
C ALA A 45 13.67 -15.83 -10.57
N GLU A 46 12.40 -15.66 -10.91
CA GLU A 46 11.93 -15.12 -12.20
C GLU A 46 11.90 -13.58 -12.22
N GLY A 47 12.24 -12.93 -11.09
CA GLY A 47 12.31 -11.47 -10.98
C GLY A 47 10.99 -10.79 -10.60
N LYS A 48 9.94 -11.55 -10.19
CA LYS A 48 8.70 -10.97 -9.69
C LYS A 48 8.95 -10.32 -8.33
N PRO A 49 8.66 -9.01 -8.13
CA PRO A 49 8.75 -8.36 -6.84
C PRO A 49 7.60 -8.78 -5.92
N TYR A 50 7.88 -8.87 -4.62
CA TYR A 50 6.90 -9.09 -3.57
C TYR A 50 7.36 -8.44 -2.26
N LEU A 51 6.40 -8.12 -1.39
CA LEU A 51 6.69 -7.69 -0.03
C LEU A 51 6.99 -8.91 0.83
N GLU A 52 8.10 -8.87 1.56
CA GLU A 52 8.45 -9.85 2.58
C GLU A 52 8.25 -9.22 3.95
N VAL A 53 7.59 -9.92 4.86
CA VAL A 53 7.37 -9.52 6.26
C VAL A 53 7.76 -10.70 7.15
N ASP A 54 8.60 -10.48 8.15
CA ASP A 54 9.08 -11.54 9.06
C ASP A 54 9.67 -12.74 8.29
N ASP A 55 10.48 -12.46 7.25
CA ASP A 55 11.08 -13.44 6.34
C ASP A 55 10.07 -14.33 5.57
N LYS A 56 8.83 -13.87 5.39
CA LYS A 56 7.79 -14.57 4.64
C LYS A 56 7.16 -13.66 3.58
N PRO A 57 6.82 -14.21 2.40
CA PRO A 57 6.03 -13.47 1.41
C PRO A 57 4.70 -13.02 1.99
N PHE A 58 4.39 -11.74 1.84
CA PHE A 58 3.20 -11.11 2.39
C PHE A 58 2.49 -10.30 1.30
N PRO A 59 1.42 -10.84 0.67
CA PRO A 59 0.59 -10.06 -0.22
C PRO A 59 -0.29 -9.13 0.61
N VAL A 60 -0.29 -7.84 0.30
CA VAL A 60 -1.09 -6.85 1.01
C VAL A 60 -2.54 -6.94 0.56
N TYR A 61 -3.43 -7.14 1.50
CA TYR A 61 -4.88 -7.00 1.36
C TYR A 61 -5.39 -6.18 2.54
N GLY A 62 -5.39 -4.86 2.35
CA GLY A 62 -5.68 -3.93 3.42
C GLY A 62 -7.02 -3.21 3.28
N ALA A 63 -7.35 -2.47 4.34
CA ALA A 63 -8.40 -1.48 4.32
C ALA A 63 -7.96 -0.24 5.12
N GLN A 64 -8.25 0.95 4.60
CA GLN A 64 -7.83 2.17 5.27
C GLN A 64 -8.74 2.50 6.45
N ILE A 65 -8.14 2.84 7.59
CA ILE A 65 -8.79 3.37 8.80
C ILE A 65 -8.26 4.78 9.05
N ARG A 66 -9.11 5.77 8.84
CA ARG A 66 -8.76 7.19 8.96
C ARG A 66 -8.75 7.65 10.43
N VAL A 67 -7.83 7.09 11.22
CA VAL A 67 -7.66 7.44 12.65
C VAL A 67 -7.44 8.95 12.83
N ASP A 68 -6.74 9.61 11.92
CA ASP A 68 -6.54 11.07 11.93
C ASP A 68 -7.87 11.83 11.95
N ILE A 69 -8.82 11.44 11.10
CA ILE A 69 -10.15 12.06 11.02
C ILE A 69 -10.99 11.69 12.24
N PHE A 70 -11.02 10.41 12.60
CA PHE A 70 -11.81 9.92 13.73
C PHE A 70 -11.42 10.62 15.03
N ARG A 71 -10.10 10.77 15.29
CA ARG A 71 -9.59 11.46 16.48
C ARG A 71 -9.72 12.99 16.38
N SER A 72 -9.36 13.57 15.23
CA SER A 72 -9.27 15.03 15.08
C SER A 72 -10.60 15.72 14.76
N VAL A 73 -11.51 15.06 14.05
CA VAL A 73 -12.76 15.63 13.55
C VAL A 73 -13.98 15.02 14.22
N ASP A 74 -14.14 13.71 14.14
CA ASP A 74 -15.29 12.99 14.69
C ASP A 74 -15.24 12.88 16.21
N LYS A 75 -14.06 13.05 16.82
CA LYS A 75 -13.80 12.97 18.27
C LYS A 75 -14.15 11.61 18.85
N LEU A 76 -13.99 10.54 18.07
CA LEU A 76 -14.20 9.19 18.56
C LEU A 76 -13.13 8.86 19.63
N ASP A 77 -13.54 8.12 20.64
CA ASP A 77 -12.60 7.51 21.58
C ASP A 77 -12.03 6.20 21.03
N TRP A 78 -11.12 5.57 21.79
CA TRP A 78 -10.48 4.34 21.33
C TRP A 78 -11.39 3.13 21.36
N ASP A 79 -12.39 3.08 22.23
CA ASP A 79 -13.40 2.01 22.26
C ASP A 79 -14.28 2.05 20.99
N GLU A 80 -14.57 3.25 20.48
CA GLU A 80 -15.27 3.42 19.22
C GLU A 80 -14.38 3.06 18.01
N ILE A 81 -13.09 3.41 18.04
CA ILE A 81 -12.13 3.08 16.96
C ILE A 81 -11.82 1.58 16.93
N GLU A 82 -11.80 0.90 18.07
CA GLU A 82 -11.64 -0.54 18.16
C GLU A 82 -12.65 -1.30 17.26
N LEU A 83 -13.88 -0.82 17.16
CA LEU A 83 -14.90 -1.42 16.30
C LEU A 83 -14.48 -1.47 14.81
N TYR A 84 -13.66 -0.52 14.36
CA TYR A 84 -13.14 -0.52 12.99
C TYR A 84 -12.07 -1.61 12.81
N PHE A 85 -11.18 -1.82 13.79
CA PHE A 85 -10.21 -2.92 13.75
C PHE A 85 -10.92 -4.28 13.79
N ALA A 86 -11.91 -4.46 14.66
CA ALA A 86 -12.75 -5.65 14.71
C ALA A 86 -13.47 -5.90 13.37
N THR A 87 -13.98 -4.84 12.74
CA THR A 87 -14.64 -4.92 11.44
C THR A 87 -13.66 -5.27 10.33
N ALA A 88 -12.43 -4.75 10.35
CA ALA A 88 -11.38 -5.11 9.41
C ALA A 88 -10.99 -6.59 9.53
N GLN A 89 -10.81 -7.10 10.75
CA GLN A 89 -10.58 -8.52 10.99
C GLN A 89 -11.75 -9.38 10.46
N ASP A 90 -12.99 -9.00 10.77
CA ASP A 90 -14.20 -9.70 10.28
C ASP A 90 -14.33 -9.65 8.75
N LEU A 91 -13.87 -8.58 8.10
CA LEU A 91 -13.78 -8.50 6.63
C LEU A 91 -12.79 -9.52 6.07
N GLY A 92 -11.74 -9.86 6.81
CA GLY A 92 -10.72 -10.84 6.43
C GLY A 92 -9.51 -10.24 5.75
N VAL A 93 -9.29 -8.93 5.88
CA VAL A 93 -8.03 -8.28 5.47
C VAL A 93 -6.87 -8.74 6.37
N ASN A 94 -5.64 -8.70 5.87
CA ASN A 94 -4.45 -9.05 6.64
C ASN A 94 -3.67 -7.82 7.15
N SER A 95 -4.05 -6.65 6.67
CA SER A 95 -3.47 -5.37 7.11
C SER A 95 -4.54 -4.28 7.19
N VAL A 96 -4.20 -3.21 7.90
CA VAL A 96 -4.94 -1.95 7.88
C VAL A 96 -3.98 -0.82 7.57
N GLN A 97 -4.34 0.04 6.62
CA GLN A 97 -3.63 1.28 6.38
C GLN A 97 -4.14 2.32 7.37
N VAL A 98 -3.27 2.83 8.23
CA VAL A 98 -3.63 3.78 9.28
C VAL A 98 -2.92 5.10 9.09
N SER A 99 -3.69 6.17 8.93
CA SER A 99 -3.17 7.52 8.83
C SER A 99 -2.67 8.02 10.20
N TYR A 100 -1.39 8.41 10.27
CA TYR A 100 -0.75 8.89 11.47
C TYR A 100 -0.09 10.26 11.24
N PRO A 101 -0.74 11.35 11.66
CA PRO A 101 -0.21 12.71 11.51
C PRO A 101 1.04 12.98 12.35
N TRP A 102 1.98 13.76 11.80
CA TRP A 102 3.10 14.29 12.58
C TRP A 102 2.62 15.05 13.83
N ALA A 103 1.50 15.78 13.74
CA ALA A 103 0.93 16.52 14.86
C ALA A 103 0.48 15.62 16.04
N PHE A 104 0.17 14.35 15.80
CA PHE A 104 -0.14 13.39 16.88
C PHE A 104 1.11 13.04 17.67
N LEU A 105 2.21 12.83 16.96
CA LEU A 105 3.49 12.51 17.56
C LEU A 105 4.10 13.71 18.30
N GLU A 106 4.11 14.90 17.68
CA GLU A 106 4.77 16.10 18.20
C GLU A 106 3.76 17.27 18.30
N PRO A 107 2.81 17.22 19.25
CA PRO A 107 1.78 18.27 19.40
C PRO A 107 2.37 19.63 19.73
N LYS A 108 3.56 19.69 20.33
CA LYS A 108 4.35 20.89 20.59
C LYS A 108 5.82 20.61 20.32
N ARG A 109 6.55 21.63 19.96
CA ARG A 109 7.97 21.55 19.63
C ARG A 109 8.76 20.79 20.72
N ASP A 110 9.45 19.73 20.32
CA ASP A 110 10.26 18.83 21.17
C ASP A 110 9.46 18.12 22.30
N GLN A 111 8.14 18.08 22.21
CA GLN A 111 7.28 17.31 23.12
C GLN A 111 6.58 16.21 22.35
N TYR A 112 7.01 14.96 22.59
CA TYR A 112 6.49 13.79 21.89
C TYR A 112 5.41 13.10 22.70
N SER A 113 4.38 12.60 22.03
CA SER A 113 3.33 11.75 22.57
C SER A 113 3.23 10.49 21.72
N PHE A 114 3.27 9.34 22.36
CA PHE A 114 3.18 8.04 21.69
C PHE A 114 1.82 7.36 21.92
N THR A 115 0.91 8.02 22.65
CA THR A 115 -0.38 7.42 23.04
C THR A 115 -1.18 6.89 21.85
N GLU A 116 -1.22 7.65 20.73
CA GLU A 116 -2.02 7.26 19.58
C GLU A 116 -1.37 6.07 18.83
N ILE A 117 -0.04 6.02 18.69
CA ILE A 117 0.63 4.89 18.03
C ILE A 117 0.60 3.63 18.90
N ASP A 118 0.71 3.76 20.22
CA ASP A 118 0.60 2.61 21.14
C ASP A 118 -0.77 1.94 21.00
N LYS A 119 -1.85 2.73 20.95
CA LYS A 119 -3.21 2.21 20.78
C LYS A 119 -3.41 1.54 19.41
N ILE A 120 -2.84 2.11 18.34
CA ILE A 120 -2.87 1.49 17.02
C ILE A 120 -2.18 0.11 17.05
N MET A 121 -0.99 0.02 17.68
CA MET A 121 -0.25 -1.23 17.77
C MET A 121 -0.94 -2.25 18.71
N GLU A 122 -1.52 -1.80 19.83
CA GLU A 122 -2.33 -2.65 20.72
C GLU A 122 -3.47 -3.31 19.95
N LEU A 123 -4.30 -2.52 19.25
CA LEU A 123 -5.45 -3.02 18.49
C LEU A 123 -5.02 -3.91 17.32
N ALA A 124 -3.95 -3.54 16.60
CA ALA A 124 -3.41 -4.40 15.54
C ALA A 124 -3.01 -5.78 16.07
N ASN A 125 -2.33 -5.83 17.23
CA ASN A 125 -1.96 -7.10 17.86
C ASN A 125 -3.17 -7.88 18.38
N GLU A 126 -4.19 -7.21 18.91
CA GLU A 126 -5.41 -7.83 19.44
C GLU A 126 -6.21 -8.51 18.32
N TYR A 127 -6.35 -7.82 17.18
CA TYR A 127 -7.12 -8.30 16.04
C TYR A 127 -6.29 -9.06 14.99
N ASP A 128 -5.02 -9.39 15.30
CA ASP A 128 -4.10 -10.12 14.40
C ASP A 128 -3.98 -9.48 13.01
N LEU A 129 -3.89 -8.16 13.00
CA LEU A 129 -3.72 -7.35 11.80
C LEU A 129 -2.31 -6.76 11.76
N LYS A 130 -1.76 -6.60 10.56
CA LYS A 130 -0.58 -5.76 10.34
C LYS A 130 -1.01 -4.32 10.03
N VAL A 131 -0.11 -3.37 10.24
CA VAL A 131 -0.37 -1.94 9.99
C VAL A 131 0.56 -1.43 8.91
N GLU A 132 -0.03 -0.83 7.90
CA GLU A 132 0.62 0.01 6.91
C GLU A 132 0.50 1.46 7.40
N LEU A 133 1.57 1.96 8.00
CA LEU A 133 1.55 3.31 8.59
C LEU A 133 1.61 4.36 7.49
N LEU A 134 0.61 5.23 7.40
CA LEU A 134 0.64 6.41 6.56
C LEU A 134 1.14 7.61 7.37
N TRP A 135 2.40 7.97 7.17
CA TRP A 135 2.99 9.17 7.77
C TRP A 135 2.48 10.42 7.06
N PHE A 136 1.47 11.04 7.65
CA PHE A 136 0.93 12.30 7.19
C PHE A 136 1.71 13.48 7.74
N SER A 137 2.32 14.27 6.84
CA SER A 137 3.17 15.37 7.19
C SER A 137 2.97 16.57 6.24
N THR A 138 4.06 17.14 5.78
CA THR A 138 4.13 18.42 5.07
C THR A 138 3.47 18.41 3.69
N ASN A 139 3.37 17.26 3.05
CA ASN A 139 2.59 17.10 1.83
C ASN A 139 1.11 16.87 2.18
N MET A 140 0.43 17.96 2.42
CA MET A 140 -0.98 18.00 2.80
C MET A 140 -1.84 18.03 1.55
N ILE A 141 -2.43 16.89 1.22
CA ILE A 141 -3.41 16.79 0.16
C ILE A 141 -4.77 16.49 0.78
N GLY A 142 -5.76 17.15 0.23
CA GLY A 142 -7.12 17.03 0.68
C GLY A 142 -7.58 18.21 1.50
N ASP A 143 -8.76 18.10 2.02
CA ASP A 143 -9.47 19.20 2.66
C ASP A 143 -8.81 19.61 3.97
N SER A 144 -8.29 20.83 4.01
CA SER A 144 -8.12 21.63 5.23
C SER A 144 -7.59 20.93 6.49
N TYR A 145 -6.73 19.92 6.35
CA TYR A 145 -6.26 19.13 7.49
C TYR A 145 -5.22 19.88 8.31
N THR A 146 -5.68 20.84 9.10
CA THR A 146 -4.83 21.62 10.03
C THR A 146 -4.21 20.77 11.13
N TRP A 147 -4.67 19.53 11.29
CA TRP A 147 -4.18 18.58 12.29
C TRP A 147 -3.08 17.62 11.81
N LEU A 148 -2.67 17.70 10.53
CA LEU A 148 -1.63 16.82 10.01
C LEU A 148 -0.23 17.24 10.44
N VAL A 149 0.05 18.54 10.42
CA VAL A 149 1.37 19.11 10.74
C VAL A 149 1.29 19.85 12.07
N PRO A 150 2.32 19.75 12.92
CA PRO A 150 2.35 20.48 14.18
C PRO A 150 2.11 21.98 14.02
N THR A 151 1.30 22.55 14.90
CA THR A 151 0.92 23.96 14.81
C THR A 151 2.11 24.92 14.86
N TYR A 152 3.19 24.56 15.53
CA TYR A 152 4.40 25.40 15.59
C TYR A 152 5.14 25.44 14.22
N ILE A 153 5.04 24.39 13.40
CA ILE A 153 5.53 24.41 12.01
C ILE A 153 4.67 25.35 11.18
N LEU A 154 3.34 25.18 11.22
CA LEU A 154 2.41 26.03 10.46
C LEU A 154 2.45 27.48 10.91
N ALA A 155 2.86 27.77 12.15
CA ALA A 155 2.97 29.12 12.68
C ALA A 155 4.20 29.89 12.14
N GLU A 156 5.21 29.18 11.58
CA GLU A 156 6.44 29.80 11.07
C GLU A 156 6.18 30.50 9.71
N PRO A 157 6.15 31.86 9.65
CA PRO A 157 5.82 32.54 8.39
C PRO A 157 6.87 32.36 7.30
N ALA A 158 8.12 32.10 7.67
CA ALA A 158 9.24 32.02 6.74
C ALA A 158 9.17 30.80 5.80
N ILE A 159 8.45 29.74 6.19
CA ILE A 159 8.30 28.54 5.39
C ILE A 159 6.99 28.49 4.57
N ARG A 160 6.16 29.52 4.65
CA ARG A 160 4.88 29.54 3.93
C ARG A 160 5.08 29.96 2.48
N LEU A 161 4.52 29.20 1.56
CA LEU A 161 4.45 29.59 0.16
C LEU A 161 3.58 30.84 -0.01
N LYS A 162 3.92 31.67 -1.00
CA LYS A 162 3.21 32.92 -1.27
C LYS A 162 2.59 32.91 -2.66
N ARG A 163 1.59 33.73 -2.86
CA ARG A 163 1.02 34.01 -4.18
C ARG A 163 1.86 35.06 -4.90
N THR A 164 2.12 34.83 -6.18
CA THR A 164 2.86 35.80 -7.01
C THR A 164 2.06 37.08 -7.29
N SER A 165 0.71 37.01 -7.22
CA SER A 165 -0.17 38.10 -7.56
C SER A 165 -0.10 39.28 -6.57
N ASP A 166 0.05 39.00 -5.27
CA ASP A 166 -0.07 39.99 -4.20
C ASP A 166 0.88 39.77 -3.00
N GLY A 167 1.71 38.70 -3.07
CA GLY A 167 2.62 38.31 -1.99
C GLY A 167 1.94 37.75 -0.73
N SER A 168 0.63 37.54 -0.76
CA SER A 168 -0.10 36.92 0.33
C SER A 168 0.27 35.45 0.48
N HIS A 169 0.02 34.86 1.67
CA HIS A 169 0.27 33.44 1.86
C HIS A 169 -0.67 32.59 0.99
N HIS A 170 -0.12 31.52 0.41
CA HIS A 170 -0.91 30.53 -0.27
C HIS A 170 -1.57 29.58 0.73
N TYR A 171 -2.83 29.28 0.51
CA TYR A 171 -3.61 28.34 1.30
C TYR A 171 -3.98 27.14 0.44
N LEU A 172 -3.71 25.97 0.94
CA LEU A 172 -4.23 24.74 0.38
C LEU A 172 -5.73 24.66 0.73
N TYR A 173 -6.58 24.51 -0.27
CA TYR A 173 -8.05 24.48 -0.11
C TYR A 173 -8.67 25.63 0.73
N GLY A 174 -7.93 26.70 0.96
CA GLY A 174 -8.43 27.86 1.69
C GLY A 174 -8.32 27.79 3.22
N TYR A 175 -7.83 26.71 3.79
CA TYR A 175 -7.81 26.51 5.25
C TYR A 175 -6.42 26.33 5.85
N THR A 176 -5.49 25.73 5.12
CA THR A 176 -4.15 25.43 5.61
C THR A 176 -3.10 26.10 4.74
N TYR A 177 -2.06 26.65 5.37
CA TYR A 177 -0.94 27.22 4.64
C TYR A 177 -0.18 26.14 3.87
N SER A 178 0.07 26.37 2.58
CA SER A 178 1.06 25.58 1.85
C SER A 178 2.45 25.99 2.32
N ILE A 179 3.29 25.01 2.61
CA ILE A 179 4.63 25.24 3.14
C ILE A 179 5.71 24.81 2.14
N ILE A 180 6.90 25.34 2.33
CA ILE A 180 8.12 24.94 1.61
C ILE A 180 8.59 23.62 2.23
N MET A 181 8.20 22.51 1.63
CA MET A 181 8.39 21.16 2.21
C MET A 181 9.86 20.76 2.28
N ASP A 182 10.70 21.26 1.39
CA ASP A 182 12.14 20.98 1.34
C ASP A 182 13.00 22.00 2.10
N ASP A 183 12.37 22.83 2.94
CA ASP A 183 13.09 23.71 3.86
C ASP A 183 13.94 22.90 4.84
N GLU A 184 15.22 23.24 5.01
CA GLU A 184 16.16 22.50 5.84
C GLU A 184 15.69 22.34 7.29
N TRP A 185 15.14 23.41 7.87
CA TRP A 185 14.62 23.35 9.23
C TRP A 185 13.40 22.42 9.35
N VAL A 186 12.49 22.43 8.36
CA VAL A 186 11.33 21.54 8.32
C VAL A 186 11.80 20.08 8.21
N LEU A 187 12.73 19.80 7.29
CA LEU A 187 13.28 18.45 7.07
C LEU A 187 13.97 17.91 8.31
N GLU A 188 14.83 18.71 8.95
CA GLU A 188 15.50 18.31 10.20
C GLU A 188 14.49 17.96 11.29
N ARG A 189 13.42 18.73 11.42
CA ARG A 189 12.35 18.47 12.39
C ARG A 189 11.59 17.20 12.07
N GLU A 190 11.22 17.00 10.82
CA GLU A 190 10.47 15.83 10.39
C GLU A 190 11.30 14.56 10.54
N VAL A 191 12.54 14.55 10.12
CA VAL A 191 13.48 13.42 10.31
C VAL A 191 13.64 13.08 11.79
N LYS A 192 13.81 14.09 12.64
CA LYS A 192 13.90 13.88 14.09
C LYS A 192 12.63 13.23 14.64
N ALA A 193 11.47 13.70 14.21
CA ALA A 193 10.19 13.16 14.64
C ALA A 193 10.02 11.70 14.20
N VAL A 194 10.28 11.38 12.92
CA VAL A 194 10.16 10.03 12.39
C VAL A 194 11.14 9.06 13.09
N ARG A 195 12.41 9.46 13.30
CA ARG A 195 13.36 8.63 14.06
C ARG A 195 12.86 8.33 15.46
N ARG A 196 12.33 9.33 16.18
CA ARG A 196 11.73 9.13 17.52
C ARG A 196 10.54 8.19 17.48
N LEU A 197 9.69 8.27 16.46
CA LEU A 197 8.57 7.37 16.28
C LEU A 197 9.04 5.91 16.11
N PHE A 198 9.95 5.66 15.18
CA PHE A 198 10.40 4.30 14.87
C PHE A 198 11.27 3.69 15.98
N THR A 199 12.04 4.49 16.71
CA THR A 199 12.71 4.02 17.94
C THR A 199 11.66 3.60 19.00
N HIS A 200 10.60 4.40 19.20
CA HIS A 200 9.53 4.04 20.14
C HIS A 200 8.75 2.80 19.70
N ILE A 201 8.42 2.67 18.40
CA ILE A 201 7.77 1.47 17.86
C ILE A 201 8.60 0.22 18.18
N ARG A 202 9.93 0.28 18.01
CA ARG A 202 10.82 -0.81 18.38
C ARG A 202 10.74 -1.15 19.86
N GLU A 203 10.91 -0.14 20.72
CA GLU A 203 10.89 -0.31 22.17
C GLU A 203 9.56 -0.93 22.64
N TRP A 204 8.46 -0.44 22.09
CA TRP A 204 7.12 -0.94 22.37
C TRP A 204 6.95 -2.39 21.90
N ASP A 205 7.34 -2.71 20.67
CA ASP A 205 7.20 -4.06 20.09
C ASP A 205 8.07 -5.08 20.85
N GLU A 206 9.30 -4.71 21.23
CA GLU A 206 10.16 -5.55 22.08
C GLU A 206 9.52 -5.85 23.44
N ALA A 207 8.85 -4.87 24.03
CA ALA A 207 8.15 -5.01 25.32
C ALA A 207 6.84 -5.83 25.19
N ASN A 208 6.22 -5.87 24.00
CA ASN A 208 4.91 -6.48 23.76
C ASN A 208 4.95 -7.76 22.89
N GLY A 209 6.08 -8.46 22.88
CA GLY A 209 6.18 -9.83 22.34
C GLY A 209 6.74 -9.93 20.93
N ARG A 210 7.27 -8.86 20.34
CA ARG A 210 7.93 -8.82 19.02
C ARG A 210 7.05 -9.37 17.92
N ARG A 211 5.84 -8.85 17.81
CA ARG A 211 4.86 -9.25 16.80
C ARG A 211 4.97 -8.45 15.50
N HIS A 212 5.83 -7.45 15.49
CA HIS A 212 6.10 -6.57 14.36
C HIS A 212 4.78 -6.02 13.74
N PRO A 213 3.99 -5.23 14.50
CA PRO A 213 2.70 -4.77 14.01
C PRO A 213 2.82 -3.82 12.82
N ILE A 214 3.82 -2.94 12.79
CA ILE A 214 4.05 -1.99 11.68
C ILE A 214 4.91 -2.65 10.61
N ILE A 215 4.37 -2.79 9.38
CA ILE A 215 5.04 -3.53 8.31
C ILE A 215 5.46 -2.67 7.11
N THR A 216 4.84 -1.52 6.89
CA THR A 216 5.26 -0.55 5.87
C THR A 216 5.07 0.85 6.39
N CYS A 217 5.79 1.79 5.80
CA CYS A 217 5.52 3.21 5.99
C CYS A 217 5.30 3.89 4.65
N GLN A 218 4.09 4.41 4.45
CA GLN A 218 3.82 5.35 3.37
C GLN A 218 4.33 6.72 3.80
N VAL A 219 5.36 7.20 3.12
CA VAL A 219 5.96 8.50 3.37
C VAL A 219 5.22 9.55 2.56
N HIS A 220 4.44 10.37 3.22
CA HIS A 220 3.55 11.35 2.62
C HIS A 220 2.43 10.73 1.79
N ASN A 221 1.57 11.58 1.21
CA ASN A 221 0.41 11.16 0.44
C ASN A 221 0.31 11.96 -0.86
N GLU A 222 0.13 11.27 -1.99
CA GLU A 222 -0.14 11.84 -3.31
C GLU A 222 0.72 13.08 -3.66
N PRO A 223 2.06 12.95 -3.70
CA PRO A 223 2.97 14.10 -3.90
C PRO A 223 2.73 14.82 -5.23
N ASP A 224 2.13 14.16 -6.19
CA ASP A 224 1.82 14.68 -7.52
C ASP A 224 0.63 15.64 -7.53
N ALA A 225 -0.23 15.65 -6.52
CA ALA A 225 -1.42 16.52 -6.48
C ALA A 225 -1.07 18.01 -6.52
N LEU A 226 0.02 18.43 -5.87
CA LEU A 226 0.47 19.81 -5.94
C LEU A 226 0.75 20.23 -7.38
N VAL A 227 1.47 19.38 -8.12
CA VAL A 227 1.88 19.65 -9.50
C VAL A 227 0.72 19.55 -10.48
N ARG A 228 -0.17 18.56 -10.27
CA ARG A 228 -1.32 18.31 -11.14
C ARG A 228 -2.38 19.41 -11.04
N TRP A 229 -2.76 19.79 -9.82
CA TRP A 229 -3.99 20.55 -9.62
C TRP A 229 -3.80 21.89 -8.91
N ARG A 230 -2.68 22.11 -8.21
CA ARG A 230 -2.54 23.27 -7.33
C ARG A 230 -1.69 24.38 -7.91
N LEU A 231 -0.62 24.02 -8.58
CA LEU A 231 0.36 25.00 -9.03
C LEU A 231 -0.18 25.95 -10.10
N ASP A 232 -0.89 25.40 -11.11
CA ASP A 232 -1.40 26.20 -12.23
C ASP A 232 -2.49 27.18 -11.82
N GLU A 233 -3.30 26.83 -10.82
CA GLU A 233 -4.42 27.66 -10.39
C GLU A 233 -4.02 28.85 -9.55
N LYS A 234 -2.91 28.78 -8.82
CA LYS A 234 -2.63 29.70 -7.71
C LYS A 234 -1.40 30.58 -7.91
N ASN A 235 -0.59 30.36 -8.97
CA ASN A 235 0.63 31.16 -9.21
C ASN A 235 1.48 31.30 -7.94
N ILE A 236 2.00 30.19 -7.45
CA ILE A 236 2.79 30.11 -6.21
C ILE A 236 4.20 30.63 -6.46
N SER A 237 4.80 31.30 -5.47
CA SER A 237 6.17 31.78 -5.52
C SER A 237 7.05 31.19 -4.44
N HIS A 238 8.34 31.17 -4.71
CA HIS A 238 9.41 31.00 -3.74
C HIS A 238 9.43 32.13 -2.70
N ARG A 239 10.29 32.01 -1.68
CA ARG A 239 10.50 33.04 -0.65
C ARG A 239 10.88 34.40 -1.20
N ASP A 240 11.68 34.42 -2.26
CA ASP A 240 12.17 35.65 -2.92
C ASP A 240 11.12 36.30 -3.83
N GLY A 241 9.95 35.66 -3.99
CA GLY A 241 8.86 36.17 -4.82
C GLY A 241 8.93 35.69 -6.29
N THR A 242 9.96 34.93 -6.68
CA THR A 242 10.00 34.33 -8.00
C THR A 242 8.95 33.23 -8.15
N LYS A 243 8.41 33.05 -9.36
CA LYS A 243 7.36 32.07 -9.62
C LYS A 243 7.92 30.65 -9.49
N LEU A 244 7.27 29.81 -8.68
CA LEU A 244 7.55 28.39 -8.59
C LEU A 244 7.04 27.69 -9.85
N THR A 245 7.94 27.02 -10.56
CA THR A 245 7.57 26.19 -11.73
C THR A 245 7.05 24.82 -11.28
N LYS A 246 6.36 24.10 -12.17
CA LYS A 246 5.92 22.71 -11.89
C LYS A 246 7.09 21.80 -11.53
N GLN A 247 8.20 21.92 -12.23
CA GLN A 247 9.38 21.09 -11.99
C GLN A 247 10.01 21.40 -10.62
N GLU A 248 10.15 22.67 -10.24
CA GLU A 248 10.64 23.06 -8.90
C GLU A 248 9.70 22.59 -7.79
N ALA A 249 8.38 22.71 -7.99
CA ALA A 249 7.40 22.18 -7.05
C ALA A 249 7.51 20.64 -6.93
N TRP A 250 7.76 19.95 -8.05
CA TRP A 250 7.97 18.51 -8.03
C TRP A 250 9.22 18.14 -7.23
N GLN A 251 10.34 18.79 -7.48
CA GLN A 251 11.56 18.59 -6.69
C GLN A 251 11.36 18.91 -5.20
N MET A 252 10.60 19.96 -4.89
CA MET A 252 10.24 20.31 -3.52
C MET A 252 9.44 19.20 -2.82
N THR A 253 8.61 18.45 -3.53
CA THR A 253 7.85 17.32 -2.97
C THR A 253 8.67 16.03 -2.87
N LEU A 254 9.63 15.81 -3.79
CA LEU A 254 10.45 14.60 -3.81
C LEU A 254 11.46 14.56 -2.64
N LYS A 255 12.07 15.70 -2.32
CA LYS A 255 13.15 15.75 -1.33
C LYS A 255 12.73 15.27 0.08
N PRO A 256 11.60 15.71 0.68
CA PRO A 256 11.18 15.20 1.98
C PRO A 256 10.88 13.70 1.95
N MET A 257 10.27 13.18 0.88
CA MET A 257 10.02 11.74 0.76
C MET A 257 11.32 10.93 0.78
N ASP A 258 12.33 11.37 0.04
CA ASP A 258 13.65 10.72 0.04
C ASP A 258 14.32 10.76 1.42
N VAL A 259 14.37 11.94 2.03
CA VAL A 259 15.08 12.15 3.32
C VAL A 259 14.39 11.43 4.47
N VAL A 260 13.05 11.51 4.54
CA VAL A 260 12.25 10.84 5.58
C VAL A 260 12.27 9.32 5.38
N GLY A 261 12.14 8.84 4.15
CA GLY A 261 12.24 7.42 3.83
C GLY A 261 13.61 6.83 4.22
N GLN A 262 14.71 7.52 3.87
CA GLN A 262 16.04 7.11 4.31
C GLN A 262 16.19 7.10 5.84
N ALA A 263 15.53 8.03 6.54
CA ALA A 263 15.57 8.05 8.01
C ALA A 263 14.92 6.80 8.63
N ILE A 264 13.89 6.25 7.98
CA ILE A 264 13.24 4.99 8.38
C ILE A 264 14.13 3.79 8.03
N GLN A 265 14.62 3.73 6.79
CA GLN A 265 15.47 2.63 6.29
C GLN A 265 16.81 2.50 7.01
N THR A 266 17.27 3.57 7.66
CA THR A 266 18.54 3.60 8.44
C THR A 266 18.31 3.71 9.94
N GLY A 267 17.09 3.50 10.40
CA GLY A 267 16.68 3.51 11.82
C GLY A 267 16.86 2.14 12.48
N ASP A 268 16.30 2.04 13.67
CA ASP A 268 16.40 0.84 14.51
C ASP A 268 15.31 -0.19 14.22
N TYR A 269 14.19 0.24 13.65
CA TYR A 269 13.06 -0.58 13.22
C TYR A 269 12.79 -0.30 11.75
N ILE A 270 13.27 -1.19 10.88
CA ILE A 270 13.29 -0.98 9.44
C ILE A 270 12.08 -1.66 8.80
N VAL A 271 11.29 -0.88 8.10
CA VAL A 271 10.16 -1.35 7.29
C VAL A 271 10.31 -0.89 5.84
N ALA A 272 9.68 -1.59 4.93
CA ALA A 272 9.59 -1.17 3.53
C ALA A 272 8.88 0.18 3.43
N THR A 273 9.51 1.14 2.75
CA THR A 273 9.01 2.50 2.56
C THR A 273 8.35 2.64 1.20
N ARG A 274 7.23 3.32 1.17
CA ARG A 274 6.48 3.62 -0.06
C ARG A 274 5.93 5.03 -0.06
N THR A 275 5.44 5.47 -1.18
CA THR A 275 4.44 6.54 -1.29
C THR A 275 3.41 6.15 -2.35
N ASN A 276 2.27 6.84 -2.38
CA ASN A 276 1.25 6.65 -3.41
C ASN A 276 1.21 7.85 -4.35
N VAL A 277 0.82 7.62 -5.59
CA VAL A 277 0.54 8.68 -6.57
C VAL A 277 -0.89 8.54 -7.08
N ILE A 278 -1.51 9.66 -7.43
CA ILE A 278 -2.83 9.65 -8.05
C ILE A 278 -2.68 9.14 -9.47
N SER A 279 -3.20 7.96 -9.72
CA SER A 279 -3.01 7.24 -10.96
C SER A 279 -4.23 7.31 -11.86
N GLY A 280 -4.75 8.45 -12.15
CA GLY A 280 -5.91 8.51 -13.05
C GLY A 280 -5.66 7.94 -14.46
N ASP A 281 -4.42 7.86 -14.91
CA ASP A 281 -4.06 7.64 -16.31
C ASP A 281 -2.83 6.72 -16.50
N GLY A 282 -2.34 6.08 -15.41
CA GLY A 282 -1.16 5.20 -15.42
C GLY A 282 0.18 5.97 -15.50
N VAL A 283 1.28 5.23 -15.54
CA VAL A 283 2.64 5.80 -15.60
C VAL A 283 2.85 6.64 -16.87
N LYS A 284 2.26 6.21 -17.98
CA LYS A 284 2.43 6.87 -19.30
C LYS A 284 1.73 8.22 -19.40
N ASP A 285 0.65 8.40 -18.66
CA ASP A 285 -0.19 9.59 -18.72
C ASP A 285 -0.03 10.50 -17.48
N PHE A 286 0.93 10.20 -16.63
CA PHE A 286 1.36 11.06 -15.52
C PHE A 286 1.62 12.49 -16.06
N PRO A 287 1.49 13.57 -15.27
CA PRO A 287 1.43 14.92 -15.82
C PRO A 287 2.41 15.12 -16.96
N GLN A 288 1.93 15.38 -18.16
CA GLN A 288 2.72 15.49 -19.41
C GLN A 288 3.64 16.72 -19.38
N THR A 289 4.45 16.78 -18.33
CA THR A 289 5.43 17.83 -18.13
C THR A 289 6.81 17.16 -18.11
N PRO A 290 7.71 17.51 -19.03
CA PRO A 290 9.05 16.93 -19.06
C PRO A 290 9.75 17.03 -17.69
N GLY A 291 10.32 15.91 -17.22
CA GLY A 291 11.01 15.82 -15.94
C GLY A 291 10.10 15.62 -14.73
N ILE A 292 8.83 15.25 -14.95
CA ILE A 292 7.88 14.86 -13.90
C ILE A 292 7.32 13.49 -14.24
N SER A 293 7.65 12.47 -13.46
CA SER A 293 7.16 11.10 -13.69
C SER A 293 7.07 10.29 -12.39
N PRO A 294 6.27 9.22 -12.36
CA PRO A 294 6.29 8.26 -11.24
C PRO A 294 7.67 7.62 -11.04
N GLU A 295 8.47 7.47 -12.11
CA GLU A 295 9.84 6.97 -12.01
C GLU A 295 10.72 7.88 -11.15
N ASP A 296 10.49 9.19 -11.14
CA ASP A 296 11.23 10.11 -10.27
C ASP A 296 11.04 9.72 -8.80
N VAL A 297 9.79 9.39 -8.40
CA VAL A 297 9.47 8.91 -7.06
C VAL A 297 10.06 7.53 -6.80
N PHE A 298 9.84 6.59 -7.73
CA PHE A 298 10.32 5.22 -7.61
C PHE A 298 11.85 5.13 -7.50
N ASN A 299 12.57 6.06 -8.11
CA ASN A 299 14.03 6.09 -8.10
C ASN A 299 14.62 6.78 -6.85
N LEU A 300 13.80 7.35 -5.97
CA LEU A 300 14.29 7.92 -4.71
C LEU A 300 14.93 6.83 -3.84
N PRO A 301 16.13 7.06 -3.28
CA PRO A 301 16.75 6.13 -2.34
C PRO A 301 15.88 5.78 -1.13
N GLY A 302 15.11 6.72 -0.64
CA GLY A 302 14.23 6.55 0.51
C GLY A 302 12.90 5.84 0.22
N ILE A 303 12.65 5.38 -1.01
CA ILE A 303 11.40 4.70 -1.41
C ILE A 303 11.75 3.31 -1.97
N ASP A 304 11.24 2.26 -1.33
CA ASP A 304 11.45 0.88 -1.76
C ASP A 304 10.52 0.46 -2.88
N PHE A 305 9.26 0.93 -2.84
CA PHE A 305 8.28 0.69 -3.90
C PHE A 305 7.27 1.82 -4.03
N LEU A 306 6.66 1.93 -5.19
CA LEU A 306 5.66 2.92 -5.52
C LEU A 306 4.27 2.27 -5.55
N SER A 307 3.35 2.79 -4.76
CA SER A 307 1.93 2.47 -4.80
C SER A 307 1.13 3.53 -5.55
N PHE A 308 -0.13 3.26 -5.84
CA PHE A 308 -0.96 4.15 -6.64
C PHE A 308 -2.45 4.07 -6.30
N ASP A 309 -3.20 5.13 -6.64
CA ASP A 309 -4.59 5.35 -6.30
C ASP A 309 -5.43 5.46 -7.57
N PRO A 310 -5.93 4.33 -8.11
CA PRO A 310 -6.61 4.34 -9.40
C PRO A 310 -8.02 4.92 -9.33
N TYR A 311 -8.75 4.72 -8.24
CA TYR A 311 -10.17 5.08 -8.10
C TYR A 311 -11.02 4.61 -9.29
N ARG A 312 -10.80 3.36 -9.72
CA ARG A 312 -11.45 2.74 -10.88
C ARG A 312 -12.30 1.55 -10.47
N ASP A 313 -13.49 1.44 -11.08
CA ASP A 313 -14.39 0.30 -10.94
C ASP A 313 -14.31 -0.69 -12.11
N LYS A 314 -13.60 -0.36 -13.17
CA LYS A 314 -13.46 -1.21 -14.35
C LYS A 314 -12.25 -2.13 -14.24
N VAL A 315 -12.51 -3.41 -14.41
CA VAL A 315 -11.49 -4.47 -14.34
C VAL A 315 -10.33 -4.22 -15.33
N ASN A 316 -10.65 -3.77 -16.55
CA ASN A 316 -9.64 -3.50 -17.58
C ASN A 316 -8.71 -2.36 -17.20
N GLU A 317 -9.26 -1.28 -16.63
CA GLU A 317 -8.49 -0.12 -16.21
C GLU A 317 -7.57 -0.50 -15.05
N ILE A 318 -8.07 -1.25 -14.06
CA ILE A 318 -7.25 -1.79 -12.96
C ILE A 318 -6.15 -2.72 -13.51
N ALA A 319 -6.48 -3.64 -14.41
CA ALA A 319 -5.49 -4.54 -14.99
C ALA A 319 -4.39 -3.77 -15.74
N TYR A 320 -4.78 -2.76 -16.50
CA TYR A 320 -3.84 -1.91 -17.22
C TYR A 320 -2.92 -1.16 -16.24
N GLU A 321 -3.47 -0.50 -15.23
CA GLU A 321 -2.70 0.28 -14.29
C GLU A 321 -1.76 -0.59 -13.44
N VAL A 322 -2.23 -1.72 -12.90
CA VAL A 322 -1.35 -2.65 -12.16
C VAL A 322 -0.18 -3.12 -13.03
N ASN A 323 -0.45 -3.50 -14.30
CA ASN A 323 0.60 -3.93 -15.23
C ASN A 323 1.57 -2.79 -15.57
N ASP A 324 1.07 -1.56 -15.70
CA ASP A 324 1.89 -0.39 -16.00
C ASP A 324 2.84 -0.07 -14.84
N TYR A 325 2.36 -0.08 -13.59
CA TYR A 325 3.21 0.09 -12.40
C TYR A 325 4.14 -1.11 -12.15
N ALA A 326 3.74 -2.32 -12.52
CA ALA A 326 4.61 -3.51 -12.50
C ALA A 326 5.74 -3.43 -13.54
N SER A 327 5.58 -2.62 -14.60
CA SER A 327 6.62 -2.38 -15.60
C SER A 327 7.83 -1.60 -15.07
N LEU A 328 7.69 -0.89 -13.96
CA LEU A 328 8.78 -0.29 -13.20
C LEU A 328 9.60 -1.43 -12.58
N THR A 329 10.78 -1.70 -13.14
CA THR A 329 11.61 -2.86 -12.79
C THR A 329 11.89 -2.98 -11.28
N GLY A 330 11.33 -4.00 -10.65
CA GLY A 330 11.47 -4.25 -9.22
C GLY A 330 10.41 -3.56 -8.35
N ASN A 331 9.41 -2.91 -8.94
CA ASN A 331 8.31 -2.33 -8.19
C ASN A 331 7.25 -3.39 -7.80
N TYR A 332 6.85 -3.41 -6.54
CA TYR A 332 5.66 -4.13 -6.07
C TYR A 332 4.42 -3.25 -6.29
N PRO A 333 3.54 -3.58 -7.25
CA PRO A 333 2.45 -2.70 -7.65
C PRO A 333 1.28 -2.79 -6.67
N LEU A 334 1.31 -2.03 -5.59
CA LEU A 334 0.24 -1.95 -4.60
C LEU A 334 -0.78 -0.89 -5.01
N ILE A 335 -2.05 -1.27 -5.14
CA ILE A 335 -3.17 -0.33 -5.15
C ILE A 335 -3.35 0.14 -3.70
N ALA A 336 -2.96 1.39 -3.41
CA ALA A 336 -3.02 1.93 -2.04
C ALA A 336 -4.38 2.51 -1.69
N GLU A 337 -5.13 2.98 -2.68
CA GLU A 337 -6.47 3.52 -2.47
C GLU A 337 -7.37 3.21 -3.67
N ASN A 338 -8.36 2.34 -3.46
CA ASN A 338 -9.46 2.19 -4.41
C ASN A 338 -10.78 2.07 -3.64
N ARG A 339 -11.83 2.76 -4.13
CA ARG A 339 -13.08 2.94 -3.39
C ARG A 339 -13.72 1.62 -2.97
N GLY A 340 -14.00 1.50 -1.69
CA GLY A 340 -14.67 0.33 -1.11
C GLY A 340 -16.14 0.17 -1.53
N ASN A 341 -16.78 1.23 -2.03
CA ASN A 341 -18.16 1.18 -2.50
C ASN A 341 -18.33 0.58 -3.91
N PHE A 342 -17.26 0.24 -4.60
CA PHE A 342 -17.34 -0.44 -5.88
C PHE A 342 -17.87 -1.87 -5.72
N THR A 343 -18.98 -2.17 -6.38
CA THR A 343 -19.72 -3.44 -6.20
C THR A 343 -18.96 -4.67 -6.71
N ASN A 344 -17.90 -4.47 -7.49
CA ASN A 344 -17.05 -5.50 -8.07
C ASN A 344 -15.66 -5.58 -7.42
N THR A 345 -15.46 -4.98 -6.25
CA THR A 345 -14.18 -4.98 -5.51
C THR A 345 -13.53 -6.36 -5.43
N ALA A 346 -14.32 -7.42 -5.20
CA ALA A 346 -13.82 -8.81 -5.22
C ALA A 346 -13.14 -9.20 -6.53
N SER A 347 -13.67 -8.75 -7.68
CA SER A 347 -13.08 -8.99 -9.00
C SER A 347 -11.81 -8.16 -9.21
N LEU A 348 -11.81 -6.91 -8.76
CA LEU A 348 -10.65 -6.01 -8.85
C LEU A 348 -9.47 -6.56 -8.04
N MET A 349 -9.73 -7.06 -6.82
CA MET A 349 -8.72 -7.70 -5.97
C MET A 349 -8.10 -8.94 -6.63
N LEU A 350 -8.91 -9.82 -7.21
CA LEU A 350 -8.42 -11.02 -7.91
C LEU A 350 -7.53 -10.66 -9.10
N VAL A 351 -7.90 -9.65 -9.86
CA VAL A 351 -7.13 -9.21 -11.03
C VAL A 351 -5.82 -8.55 -10.61
N ALA A 352 -5.85 -7.67 -9.61
CA ALA A 352 -4.63 -7.06 -9.07
C ALA A 352 -3.65 -8.13 -8.56
N SER A 353 -4.15 -9.10 -7.79
CA SER A 353 -3.36 -10.22 -7.26
C SER A 353 -2.73 -11.06 -8.36
N ALA A 354 -3.51 -11.41 -9.39
CA ALA A 354 -3.01 -12.23 -10.51
C ALA A 354 -1.95 -11.52 -11.35
N LEU A 355 -1.92 -10.20 -11.33
CA LEU A 355 -0.87 -9.37 -11.94
C LEU A 355 0.31 -9.11 -11.00
N GLY A 356 0.30 -9.70 -9.80
CA GLY A 356 1.38 -9.59 -8.81
C GLY A 356 1.28 -8.39 -7.88
N GLY A 357 0.14 -7.72 -7.85
CA GLY A 357 -0.10 -6.55 -7.01
C GLY A 357 -0.79 -6.87 -5.68
N GLY A 358 -0.73 -5.92 -4.75
CA GLY A 358 -1.57 -5.85 -3.57
C GLY A 358 -2.79 -4.95 -3.77
N TYR A 359 -3.67 -4.90 -2.75
CA TYR A 359 -4.90 -4.10 -2.84
C TYR A 359 -5.36 -3.59 -1.48
N ASP A 360 -5.42 -2.27 -1.34
CA ASP A 360 -6.03 -1.59 -0.20
C ASP A 360 -7.38 -0.99 -0.59
N ILE A 361 -8.35 -1.20 0.28
CA ILE A 361 -9.70 -0.65 0.14
C ILE A 361 -9.73 0.74 0.78
N TYR A 362 -10.06 1.76 -0.01
CA TYR A 362 -10.33 3.11 0.46
C TYR A 362 -11.85 3.36 0.54
N ASP A 363 -12.39 3.54 1.72
CA ASP A 363 -11.89 3.20 3.03
C ASP A 363 -12.71 2.06 3.64
N LEU A 364 -12.38 1.63 4.87
CA LEU A 364 -13.20 0.62 5.56
C LEU A 364 -14.61 1.17 5.80
N ALA A 365 -14.71 2.37 6.39
CA ALA A 365 -15.97 3.09 6.54
C ALA A 365 -15.72 4.60 6.62
N THR A 366 -16.42 5.36 5.81
CA THR A 366 -16.24 6.81 5.71
C THR A 366 -16.68 7.53 6.99
N SER A 367 -15.93 8.55 7.39
CA SER A 367 -16.27 9.41 8.52
C SER A 367 -17.64 10.08 8.37
N LYS A 368 -18.47 10.01 9.40
CA LYS A 368 -19.79 10.68 9.45
C LYS A 368 -19.71 12.19 9.27
N THR A 369 -18.62 12.80 9.72
CA THR A 369 -18.44 14.26 9.63
C THR A 369 -18.02 14.67 8.24
N ILE A 370 -17.13 13.93 7.58
CA ILE A 370 -16.77 14.18 6.18
C ILE A 370 -17.97 14.01 5.27
N GLU A 371 -18.78 13.00 5.48
CA GLU A 371 -20.02 12.80 4.74
C GLU A 371 -20.95 14.03 4.83
N ARG A 372 -21.05 14.69 6.00
CA ARG A 372 -21.87 15.90 6.18
C ARG A 372 -21.26 17.16 5.60
N VAL A 373 -19.96 17.33 5.76
CA VAL A 373 -19.26 18.60 5.42
C VAL A 373 -18.97 18.70 3.94
N ALA A 374 -18.70 17.58 3.28
CA ALA A 374 -18.26 17.60 1.90
C ALA A 374 -19.33 18.08 0.91
N GLN A 375 -20.64 18.05 1.26
CA GLN A 375 -21.76 18.36 0.33
C GLN A 375 -21.50 17.83 -1.10
N GLN A 376 -20.57 16.89 -1.22
CA GLN A 376 -20.03 16.36 -2.45
C GLN A 376 -20.50 14.91 -2.64
N PRO A 377 -20.60 14.41 -3.87
CA PRO A 377 -21.03 13.03 -4.13
C PRO A 377 -20.02 11.95 -3.68
N PHE A 378 -19.01 12.31 -2.92
CA PHE A 378 -18.05 11.39 -2.27
C PHE A 378 -18.60 10.75 -0.99
N THR A 379 -19.87 10.88 -0.74
CA THR A 379 -20.54 10.26 0.39
C THR A 379 -20.48 8.75 0.27
N SER A 380 -19.90 8.10 1.28
CA SER A 380 -19.91 6.64 1.40
C SER A 380 -18.95 5.90 0.45
N GLU A 381 -17.69 6.32 0.39
CA GLU A 381 -16.63 5.59 -0.36
C GLU A 381 -16.23 4.28 0.30
N GLY A 382 -16.45 4.12 1.62
CA GLY A 382 -16.12 2.94 2.38
C GLY A 382 -16.85 1.67 1.90
N ILE A 383 -16.25 0.52 2.18
CA ILE A 383 -16.89 -0.78 1.94
C ILE A 383 -18.02 -1.08 2.92
N TYR A 384 -17.95 -0.49 4.13
CA TYR A 384 -19.04 -0.42 5.10
C TYR A 384 -19.69 0.96 5.10
N ASN A 385 -20.89 1.04 5.60
CA ASN A 385 -21.54 2.31 5.90
C ASN A 385 -20.89 2.97 7.14
N PRO A 386 -21.10 4.27 7.39
CA PRO A 386 -20.53 4.96 8.55
C PRO A 386 -20.91 4.39 9.93
N ASP A 387 -21.95 3.57 9.99
CA ASP A 387 -22.39 2.83 11.18
C ASP A 387 -21.84 1.40 11.24
N LEU A 388 -20.87 1.09 10.38
CA LEU A 388 -20.25 -0.23 10.21
C LEU A 388 -21.18 -1.34 9.72
N THR A 389 -22.39 -0.99 9.24
CA THR A 389 -23.23 -1.98 8.55
C THR A 389 -22.65 -2.31 7.18
N PRO A 390 -22.59 -3.61 6.77
CA PRO A 390 -21.97 -4.02 5.52
C PRO A 390 -22.82 -3.60 4.31
N LYS A 391 -22.16 -3.17 3.23
CA LYS A 391 -22.78 -3.01 1.93
C LYS A 391 -23.01 -4.36 1.26
N ASN A 392 -23.89 -4.41 0.25
CA ASN A 392 -24.37 -5.65 -0.36
C ASN A 392 -23.27 -6.54 -0.96
N HIS A 393 -22.12 -5.99 -1.36
CA HIS A 393 -21.03 -6.74 -1.96
C HIS A 393 -20.00 -7.26 -0.94
N VAL A 394 -20.06 -6.82 0.32
CA VAL A 394 -19.15 -7.26 1.40
C VAL A 394 -19.07 -8.78 1.53
N PRO A 395 -20.18 -9.56 1.50
CA PRO A 395 -20.09 -11.01 1.61
C PRO A 395 -19.19 -11.67 0.54
N GLN A 396 -19.23 -11.15 -0.69
CA GLN A 396 -18.38 -11.67 -1.77
C GLN A 396 -16.90 -11.31 -1.56
N VAL A 397 -16.63 -10.08 -1.12
CA VAL A 397 -15.27 -9.62 -0.78
C VAL A 397 -14.68 -10.46 0.34
N LYS A 398 -15.43 -10.72 1.42
CA LYS A 398 -15.00 -11.59 2.52
C LYS A 398 -14.60 -12.99 2.05
N VAL A 399 -15.38 -13.58 1.16
CA VAL A 399 -15.07 -14.91 0.64
C VAL A 399 -13.81 -14.90 -0.23
N VAL A 400 -13.63 -13.87 -1.07
CA VAL A 400 -12.41 -13.73 -1.89
C VAL A 400 -11.19 -13.49 -1.01
N LEU A 401 -11.26 -12.61 -0.03
CA LEU A 401 -10.18 -12.35 0.93
C LEU A 401 -9.78 -13.65 1.65
N LYS A 402 -10.74 -14.43 2.13
CA LYS A 402 -10.46 -15.73 2.76
C LYS A 402 -9.64 -16.67 1.85
N GLY A 403 -9.91 -16.66 0.55
CA GLY A 403 -9.14 -17.45 -0.41
C GLY A 403 -7.72 -16.90 -0.60
N LEU A 404 -7.61 -15.61 -0.82
CA LEU A 404 -6.34 -14.93 -1.08
C LEU A 404 -5.40 -14.95 0.15
N THR A 405 -5.93 -14.62 1.34
CA THR A 405 -5.14 -14.67 2.59
C THR A 405 -4.84 -16.09 3.04
N GLY A 406 -5.73 -17.05 2.78
CA GLY A 406 -5.49 -18.46 3.04
C GLY A 406 -4.41 -19.09 2.16
N ALA A 407 -4.12 -18.51 1.00
CA ALA A 407 -3.05 -18.90 0.08
C ALA A 407 -1.96 -17.81 -0.04
N ALA A 408 -1.74 -17.00 1.00
CA ALA A 408 -0.96 -15.77 0.94
C ALA A 408 0.43 -15.96 0.31
N GLU A 409 1.19 -16.95 0.76
CA GLU A 409 2.53 -17.22 0.23
C GLU A 409 2.48 -17.59 -1.27
N ASP A 410 1.57 -18.48 -1.67
CA ASP A 410 1.42 -18.88 -3.06
C ASP A 410 1.00 -17.71 -3.95
N VAL A 411 0.07 -16.88 -3.46
CA VAL A 411 -0.40 -15.66 -4.14
C VAL A 411 0.76 -14.67 -4.32
N ALA A 412 1.54 -14.42 -3.28
CA ALA A 412 2.67 -13.50 -3.36
C ALA A 412 3.73 -13.95 -4.37
N LEU A 413 3.94 -15.25 -4.51
CA LEU A 413 4.98 -15.83 -5.37
C LEU A 413 4.51 -16.19 -6.78
N THR A 414 3.19 -16.17 -7.06
CA THR A 414 2.63 -16.53 -8.37
C THR A 414 2.04 -15.31 -9.07
N SER A 415 2.21 -15.23 -10.39
CA SER A 415 1.54 -14.24 -11.24
C SER A 415 1.12 -14.88 -12.57
N THR A 416 0.42 -14.14 -13.42
CA THR A 416 0.06 -14.62 -14.76
C THR A 416 1.31 -15.04 -15.56
N PRO A 417 1.27 -16.15 -16.35
CA PRO A 417 0.08 -16.95 -16.65
C PRO A 417 -0.30 -17.99 -15.59
N ASP A 418 0.51 -18.21 -14.56
CA ASP A 418 0.34 -19.29 -13.59
C ASP A 418 -0.64 -18.94 -12.46
N PHE A 419 -1.07 -17.69 -12.38
CA PHE A 419 -2.22 -17.25 -11.61
C PHE A 419 -3.44 -17.05 -12.54
N ALA A 420 -4.29 -18.07 -12.59
CA ALA A 420 -5.52 -18.03 -13.38
C ALA A 420 -6.71 -17.54 -12.55
N VAL A 421 -7.51 -16.61 -13.06
CA VAL A 421 -8.76 -16.15 -12.44
C VAL A 421 -9.96 -16.42 -13.32
N PHE A 422 -11.11 -16.74 -12.72
CA PHE A 422 -12.30 -17.19 -13.41
C PHE A 422 -13.51 -16.33 -13.11
N ASN A 423 -14.36 -16.14 -14.11
CA ASN A 423 -15.64 -15.44 -14.07
C ASN A 423 -15.58 -13.97 -13.61
N VAL A 424 -14.41 -13.37 -13.64
CA VAL A 424 -14.30 -11.93 -13.49
C VAL A 424 -14.96 -11.26 -14.69
N LYS A 425 -15.95 -10.43 -14.46
CA LYS A 425 -16.64 -9.68 -15.52
C LYS A 425 -15.80 -8.48 -15.94
N THR A 426 -15.58 -8.36 -17.22
CA THR A 426 -14.96 -7.17 -17.82
C THR A 426 -16.01 -6.33 -18.52
N ASP A 427 -15.74 -5.04 -18.71
CA ASP A 427 -16.66 -4.12 -19.41
C ASP A 427 -16.66 -4.31 -20.92
N SER A 428 -15.76 -5.12 -21.46
CA SER A 428 -15.70 -5.47 -22.86
C SER A 428 -16.34 -6.82 -23.12
N PRO A 429 -17.36 -6.92 -24.00
CA PRO A 429 -17.94 -8.21 -24.42
C PRO A 429 -16.92 -9.18 -25.02
N GLN A 430 -15.81 -8.65 -25.56
CA GLN A 430 -14.72 -9.43 -26.17
C GLN A 430 -13.77 -10.02 -25.10
N MET A 431 -13.87 -9.56 -23.87
CA MET A 431 -13.08 -9.99 -22.72
C MET A 431 -13.89 -10.86 -21.76
N ASN A 432 -15.02 -11.42 -22.16
CA ASN A 432 -15.67 -12.47 -21.40
C ASN A 432 -14.64 -13.58 -21.21
N LEU A 433 -14.13 -13.63 -20.01
CA LEU A 433 -12.99 -14.45 -19.65
C LEU A 433 -13.27 -15.90 -20.00
N ALA A 434 -12.39 -16.49 -20.80
CA ALA A 434 -12.52 -17.86 -21.23
C ALA A 434 -12.72 -18.75 -19.99
N GLN A 435 -13.70 -19.62 -20.04
CA GLN A 435 -13.89 -20.64 -19.01
C GLN A 435 -12.74 -21.67 -19.01
N THR A 436 -11.92 -21.64 -20.07
CA THR A 436 -10.72 -22.47 -20.20
C THR A 436 -9.49 -21.58 -20.25
N ILE A 437 -8.59 -21.73 -19.28
CA ILE A 437 -7.37 -20.95 -19.11
C ILE A 437 -6.19 -21.90 -19.17
N ARG A 438 -5.08 -21.42 -19.72
CA ARG A 438 -3.82 -22.14 -19.74
C ARG A 438 -2.81 -21.45 -18.84
N THR A 439 -2.24 -22.23 -17.94
CA THR A 439 -1.03 -21.90 -17.19
C THR A 439 0.20 -22.48 -17.91
N THR A 440 1.37 -22.35 -17.34
CA THR A 440 2.58 -22.95 -17.91
C THR A 440 2.50 -24.49 -17.94
N GLY A 441 1.88 -25.11 -16.93
CA GLY A 441 1.82 -26.56 -16.76
C GLY A 441 0.47 -27.21 -17.04
N ALA A 442 -0.64 -26.47 -16.93
CA ALA A 442 -1.99 -27.03 -16.97
C ALA A 442 -2.92 -26.29 -17.94
N GLU A 443 -3.91 -27.00 -18.49
CA GLU A 443 -5.09 -26.40 -19.08
C GLU A 443 -6.26 -26.61 -18.12
N LEU A 444 -6.88 -25.52 -17.69
CA LEU A 444 -7.87 -25.45 -16.63
C LEU A 444 -9.23 -25.05 -17.20
N LYS A 445 -10.28 -25.84 -16.95
CA LYS A 445 -11.66 -25.48 -17.27
C LYS A 445 -12.44 -25.35 -15.98
N PHE A 446 -13.03 -24.18 -15.76
CA PHE A 446 -13.81 -23.85 -14.56
C PHE A 446 -15.30 -23.71 -14.92
N GLU A 447 -16.15 -24.48 -14.29
CA GLU A 447 -17.58 -24.52 -14.54
C GLU A 447 -18.35 -24.29 -13.24
N THR A 448 -19.34 -23.41 -13.28
CA THR A 448 -20.21 -23.08 -12.14
C THR A 448 -21.60 -22.73 -12.61
N SER A 449 -22.61 -23.17 -11.87
CA SER A 449 -24.00 -22.79 -12.11
C SER A 449 -24.36 -21.41 -11.52
N ALA A 450 -23.55 -20.90 -10.59
CA ALA A 450 -23.86 -19.71 -9.79
C ALA A 450 -23.03 -18.48 -10.17
N GLY A 451 -22.22 -18.54 -11.24
CA GLY A 451 -21.33 -17.42 -11.60
C GLY A 451 -20.25 -17.15 -10.54
N ALA A 452 -19.78 -18.19 -9.87
CA ALA A 452 -18.73 -18.09 -8.85
C ALA A 452 -17.47 -17.47 -9.40
N LEU A 453 -16.86 -16.55 -8.66
CA LEU A 453 -15.48 -16.16 -8.86
C LEU A 453 -14.57 -17.31 -8.41
N GLY A 454 -13.41 -17.45 -9.04
CA GLY A 454 -12.44 -18.44 -8.63
C GLY A 454 -11.04 -18.09 -9.07
N PHE A 455 -10.06 -18.78 -8.49
CA PHE A 455 -8.69 -18.75 -8.96
C PHE A 455 -8.02 -20.12 -8.86
N VAL A 456 -6.98 -20.31 -9.66
CA VAL A 456 -6.04 -21.42 -9.56
C VAL A 456 -4.63 -20.88 -9.71
N LEU A 457 -3.75 -21.28 -8.79
CA LEU A 457 -2.32 -21.03 -8.84
C LEU A 457 -1.63 -22.32 -9.27
N ASP A 458 -0.88 -22.28 -10.36
CA ASP A 458 -0.04 -23.39 -10.83
C ASP A 458 1.38 -23.21 -10.27
N ARG A 459 1.75 -24.08 -9.32
CA ARG A 459 3.06 -24.10 -8.66
C ARG A 459 4.03 -25.11 -9.29
N GLY A 460 3.61 -25.71 -10.41
CA GLY A 460 4.38 -26.73 -11.13
C GLY A 460 4.06 -28.15 -10.69
N ASP A 461 4.18 -28.47 -9.42
CA ASP A 461 3.88 -29.79 -8.82
C ASP A 461 2.59 -29.77 -7.96
N GLU A 462 2.04 -28.59 -7.70
CA GLU A 462 0.79 -28.40 -6.97
C GLU A 462 -0.10 -27.36 -7.68
N LEU A 463 -1.41 -27.59 -7.68
CA LEU A 463 -2.41 -26.59 -8.03
C LEU A 463 -3.14 -26.14 -6.76
N VAL A 464 -3.15 -24.83 -6.48
CA VAL A 464 -3.91 -24.25 -5.38
C VAL A 464 -5.19 -23.65 -5.96
N ALA A 465 -6.36 -24.20 -5.62
CA ALA A 465 -7.64 -23.84 -6.23
C ALA A 465 -8.65 -23.33 -5.22
N PHE A 466 -9.42 -22.32 -5.61
CA PHE A 466 -10.45 -21.70 -4.78
C PHE A 466 -11.65 -21.25 -5.60
N ALA A 467 -12.85 -21.30 -5.01
CA ALA A 467 -14.08 -20.80 -5.60
C ALA A 467 -14.98 -20.13 -4.56
N THR A 468 -15.64 -19.03 -4.93
CA THR A 468 -16.57 -18.29 -4.03
C THR A 468 -17.93 -18.97 -3.87
N ALA A 469 -18.31 -19.87 -4.78
CA ALA A 469 -19.48 -20.74 -4.69
C ALA A 469 -19.12 -22.10 -5.30
N ALA A 470 -20.01 -23.10 -5.18
CA ALA A 470 -19.77 -24.43 -5.72
C ALA A 470 -19.43 -24.37 -7.23
N ALA A 471 -18.34 -25.03 -7.59
CA ALA A 471 -17.80 -25.08 -8.94
C ALA A 471 -17.16 -26.43 -9.24
N THR A 472 -16.87 -26.68 -10.51
CA THR A 472 -16.10 -27.82 -10.97
C THR A 472 -14.86 -27.33 -11.71
N LEU A 473 -13.69 -27.85 -11.31
CA LEU A 473 -12.42 -27.62 -11.98
C LEU A 473 -12.02 -28.89 -12.73
N SER A 474 -11.94 -28.82 -14.05
CA SER A 474 -11.37 -29.88 -14.88
C SER A 474 -9.95 -29.46 -15.28
N VAL A 475 -9.00 -30.41 -15.09
CA VAL A 475 -7.58 -30.18 -15.37
C VAL A 475 -7.14 -31.07 -16.52
N SER A 476 -6.51 -30.53 -17.54
CA SER A 476 -5.88 -31.26 -18.62
C SER A 476 -4.41 -30.86 -18.78
N ASN A 477 -3.68 -31.54 -19.65
CA ASN A 477 -2.23 -31.45 -19.80
C ASN A 477 -1.44 -31.94 -18.56
N GLY A 478 -2.02 -32.88 -17.82
CA GLY A 478 -1.37 -33.49 -16.67
C GLY A 478 -2.33 -34.36 -15.87
N VAL A 479 -1.89 -34.76 -14.69
CA VAL A 479 -2.65 -35.64 -13.79
C VAL A 479 -2.75 -35.03 -12.41
N VAL A 480 -3.97 -34.88 -11.91
CA VAL A 480 -4.24 -34.55 -10.50
C VAL A 480 -4.26 -35.86 -9.72
N GLN A 481 -3.35 -36.01 -8.78
CA GLN A 481 -3.16 -37.21 -7.99
C GLN A 481 -4.41 -37.53 -7.16
N GLY A 482 -4.81 -38.81 -7.18
CA GLY A 482 -5.97 -39.28 -6.39
C GLY A 482 -7.34 -38.78 -6.88
N VAL A 483 -7.40 -38.08 -8.03
CA VAL A 483 -8.65 -37.54 -8.58
C VAL A 483 -9.00 -38.26 -9.88
N THR A 484 -10.17 -38.94 -9.89
CA THR A 484 -10.64 -39.69 -11.06
C THR A 484 -11.02 -38.72 -12.20
N GLY A 485 -10.44 -38.90 -13.38
CA GLY A 485 -10.75 -38.12 -14.56
C GLY A 485 -10.28 -36.65 -14.47
N ASN A 486 -9.41 -36.30 -13.52
CA ASN A 486 -8.92 -34.92 -13.30
C ASN A 486 -10.03 -33.88 -13.13
N VAL A 487 -11.15 -34.26 -12.52
CA VAL A 487 -12.29 -33.37 -12.27
C VAL A 487 -12.49 -33.22 -10.78
N VAL A 488 -12.30 -31.99 -10.28
CA VAL A 488 -12.36 -31.62 -8.87
C VAL A 488 -13.64 -30.84 -8.60
N SER A 489 -14.44 -31.26 -7.62
CA SER A 489 -15.57 -30.48 -7.11
C SER A 489 -15.05 -29.50 -6.05
N LEU A 490 -15.23 -28.22 -6.29
CA LEU A 490 -14.85 -27.15 -5.38
C LEU A 490 -16.07 -26.70 -4.55
N GLU A 491 -15.94 -26.78 -3.23
CA GLU A 491 -16.91 -26.24 -2.28
C GLU A 491 -16.70 -24.71 -2.11
N ALA A 492 -17.78 -24.00 -1.85
CA ALA A 492 -17.75 -22.55 -1.64
C ALA A 492 -16.81 -22.16 -0.49
N GLY A 493 -15.88 -21.23 -0.75
CA GLY A 493 -15.00 -20.66 0.26
C GLY A 493 -13.98 -21.62 0.87
N ARG A 494 -13.71 -22.77 0.22
CA ARG A 494 -12.70 -23.75 0.62
C ARG A 494 -11.50 -23.68 -0.31
N LEU A 495 -10.30 -23.67 0.27
CA LEU A 495 -9.04 -23.75 -0.45
C LEU A 495 -8.68 -25.25 -0.66
N TYR A 496 -8.27 -25.59 -1.87
CA TYR A 496 -7.82 -26.94 -2.26
C TYR A 496 -6.35 -26.87 -2.66
N ARG A 497 -5.57 -27.84 -2.17
CA ARG A 497 -4.20 -28.10 -2.61
C ARG A 497 -4.21 -29.46 -3.30
N LEU A 498 -3.81 -29.49 -4.55
CA LEU A 498 -3.94 -30.62 -5.46
C LEU A 498 -2.57 -30.98 -6.00
N ASP A 499 -2.03 -32.14 -5.59
CA ASP A 499 -0.80 -32.66 -6.19
C ASP A 499 -0.99 -32.82 -7.70
N PHE A 500 -0.14 -32.20 -8.49
CA PHE A 500 -0.26 -32.16 -9.94
C PHE A 500 1.04 -32.62 -10.63
N ILE A 501 0.90 -33.48 -11.63
CA ILE A 501 2.00 -33.88 -12.50
C ILE A 501 1.69 -33.38 -13.90
N SER A 502 2.39 -32.35 -14.35
CA SER A 502 2.27 -31.84 -15.71
C SER A 502 2.77 -32.82 -16.74
N SER A 503 2.08 -32.95 -17.87
CA SER A 503 2.54 -33.72 -19.04
C SER A 503 3.65 -33.03 -19.82
N GLY A 504 3.99 -31.81 -19.46
CA GLY A 504 5.00 -30.96 -20.08
C GLY A 504 4.52 -29.52 -20.28
N LYS A 505 5.46 -28.62 -20.49
CA LYS A 505 5.18 -27.21 -20.68
C LYS A 505 4.25 -26.98 -21.88
N ILE A 506 3.18 -26.23 -21.69
CA ILE A 506 2.31 -25.78 -22.78
C ILE A 506 3.07 -24.73 -23.60
N THR A 507 3.43 -25.08 -24.83
CA THR A 507 4.26 -24.24 -25.73
C THR A 507 3.45 -23.36 -26.68
N SER A 508 2.15 -23.59 -26.82
CA SER A 508 1.27 -22.68 -27.55
C SER A 508 1.16 -21.36 -26.76
N THR A 509 1.05 -20.23 -27.46
CA THR A 509 0.90 -18.90 -26.85
C THR A 509 -0.06 -18.97 -25.66
N VAL A 510 0.50 -19.10 -24.44
CA VAL A 510 -0.26 -19.20 -23.21
C VAL A 510 -0.77 -17.82 -22.94
N LYS A 511 -2.01 -17.56 -23.32
CA LYS A 511 -2.68 -16.33 -22.90
C LYS A 511 -3.47 -16.67 -21.65
N SER A 512 -3.05 -16.10 -20.50
CA SER A 512 -3.99 -15.94 -19.41
C SER A 512 -5.17 -15.13 -19.91
N ASN A 513 -6.34 -15.32 -19.35
CA ASN A 513 -7.48 -14.48 -19.69
C ASN A 513 -7.19 -13.00 -19.37
N ILE A 514 -6.36 -12.69 -18.36
CA ILE A 514 -5.89 -11.33 -18.07
C ILE A 514 -4.90 -10.88 -19.15
N GLY A 515 -4.04 -11.73 -19.67
CA GLY A 515 -3.14 -11.41 -20.79
C GLY A 515 -3.86 -11.03 -22.08
N THR A 516 -5.14 -11.41 -22.27
CA THR A 516 -5.96 -10.93 -23.40
C THR A 516 -6.45 -9.50 -23.24
N ILE A 517 -6.40 -8.94 -22.04
CA ILE A 517 -6.72 -7.52 -21.78
C ILE A 517 -5.69 -6.60 -22.44
N PHE A 518 -4.44 -7.05 -22.60
CA PHE A 518 -3.32 -6.27 -23.13
C PHE A 518 -3.07 -6.50 -24.64
N ASN A 519 -3.85 -7.33 -25.31
CA ASN A 519 -3.80 -7.58 -26.76
C ASN A 519 -5.05 -7.03 -27.46
#